data_0cb41781d89d9178a11a5388aedccefd
#
_entry.id   0cb41781d89d9178a11a5388aedccefd
#
_cell.length_a   1.000
_cell.length_b   1.000
_cell.length_c   1.000
_cell.angle_alpha   90.00
_cell.angle_beta   90.00
_cell.angle_gamma   90.00
#
_symmetry.space_group_name_H-M   'P 1'
#
loop_
_entity.id
_entity.type
_entity.pdbx_description
1 polymer ?
#
loop_
_entity_poly.entity_id
_entity_poly.type
_entity_poly.pdbx_seq_one_letter_code
_entity_poly.pdbx_strand_id
1 'polypeptide(L)'
;MNLKEKLAKMNLKLPEISTPGGSYVSVNIRGKIAYIAIQFPIINEKYLYQGRLGNEISTAEGYKAMELCALNVLAQVDAKVGFDNIEGLNHIDAYFQSGNNWDDSPAVVNGASDLFVDILEEKGQHSRAIFGVEKLPRNFCVGLTTSFTLY
;
A
#
# COMPACT_ATOMS: atom_id res chain seq x y z
N MET A 1 -5.72 -2.62 21.64
CA MET A 1 -6.48 -1.83 20.66
C MET A 1 -6.63 -2.62 19.37
N ASN A 2 -7.83 -2.62 18.81
CA ASN A 2 -8.03 -3.26 17.51
C ASN A 2 -7.56 -2.31 16.38
N LEU A 3 -7.56 -2.83 15.15
CA LEU A 3 -7.11 -2.07 13.99
C LEU A 3 -7.84 -0.75 13.80
N LYS A 4 -9.18 -0.78 13.88
CA LYS A 4 -9.99 0.41 13.66
C LYS A 4 -9.67 1.50 14.69
N GLU A 5 -9.46 1.11 15.94
CA GLU A 5 -9.09 2.03 17.00
C GLU A 5 -7.71 2.63 16.78
N LYS A 6 -6.73 1.82 16.37
CA LYS A 6 -5.39 2.30 16.05
C LYS A 6 -5.41 3.31 14.90
N LEU A 7 -6.15 3.00 13.85
CA LEU A 7 -6.28 3.91 12.71
C LEU A 7 -6.99 5.20 13.10
N ALA A 8 -8.04 5.12 13.91
CA ALA A 8 -8.78 6.30 14.35
C ALA A 8 -7.90 7.27 15.14
N LYS A 9 -6.97 6.77 15.94
CA LYS A 9 -6.00 7.61 16.66
C LYS A 9 -5.08 8.38 15.73
N MET A 10 -4.87 7.88 14.51
CA MET A 10 -4.07 8.54 13.49
C MET A 10 -4.93 9.37 12.54
N ASN A 11 -6.22 9.53 12.84
CA ASN A 11 -7.21 10.16 11.95
C ASN A 11 -7.32 9.45 10.60
N LEU A 12 -7.17 8.13 10.61
CA LEU A 12 -7.25 7.29 9.44
C LEU A 12 -8.41 6.31 9.54
N LYS A 13 -8.86 5.84 8.38
CA LYS A 13 -9.99 4.94 8.25
C LYS A 13 -9.71 3.98 7.09
N LEU A 14 -10.09 2.71 7.24
CA LEU A 14 -9.96 1.74 6.16
C LEU A 14 -10.86 2.14 4.99
N PRO A 15 -10.32 2.20 3.76
CA PRO A 15 -11.14 2.36 2.56
C PRO A 15 -11.98 1.11 2.30
N GLU A 16 -12.98 1.24 1.44
CA GLU A 16 -13.65 0.07 0.88
C GLU A 16 -12.65 -0.71 0.03
N ILE A 17 -12.74 -2.04 0.04
CA ILE A 17 -11.84 -2.86 -0.77
C ILE A 17 -12.14 -2.64 -2.27
N SER A 18 -11.07 -2.50 -3.06
CA SER A 18 -11.21 -2.38 -4.50
C SER A 18 -11.46 -3.73 -5.15
N THR A 19 -12.16 -3.72 -6.29
CA THR A 19 -12.39 -4.92 -7.10
C THR A 19 -11.18 -5.13 -8.03
N PRO A 20 -10.73 -6.38 -8.24
CA PRO A 20 -9.68 -6.65 -9.20
C PRO A 20 -10.02 -6.12 -10.60
N GLY A 21 -9.04 -5.46 -11.23
CA GLY A 21 -9.20 -4.89 -12.57
C GLY A 21 -8.95 -5.88 -13.71
N GLY A 22 -8.88 -7.18 -13.44
CA GLY A 22 -8.59 -8.19 -14.45
C GLY A 22 -8.82 -9.61 -13.94
N SER A 23 -8.24 -10.57 -14.62
CA SER A 23 -8.45 -12.00 -14.35
C SER A 23 -7.54 -12.51 -13.23
N TYR A 24 -7.68 -11.94 -12.04
CA TYR A 24 -6.92 -12.32 -10.85
C TYR A 24 -7.71 -12.05 -9.59
N VAL A 25 -7.21 -12.52 -8.45
CA VAL A 25 -7.83 -12.30 -7.13
C VAL A 25 -7.01 -11.27 -6.35
N SER A 26 -7.66 -10.49 -5.51
CA SER A 26 -6.99 -9.47 -4.70
C SER A 26 -6.07 -10.05 -3.64
N VAL A 27 -6.44 -11.20 -3.08
CA VAL A 27 -5.64 -11.90 -2.08
C VAL A 27 -5.54 -13.36 -2.49
N ASN A 28 -4.30 -13.85 -2.62
CA ASN A 28 -4.02 -15.22 -3.01
C ASN A 28 -3.20 -15.89 -1.91
N ILE A 29 -3.76 -16.93 -1.31
CA ILE A 29 -3.11 -17.64 -0.20
C ILE A 29 -2.56 -18.96 -0.71
N ARG A 30 -1.27 -19.20 -0.45
CA ARG A 30 -0.59 -20.47 -0.73
C ARG A 30 0.20 -20.90 0.50
N GLY A 31 -0.16 -22.05 1.07
CA GLY A 31 0.40 -22.44 2.36
C GLY A 31 0.08 -21.38 3.40
N LYS A 32 1.12 -20.85 4.02
CA LYS A 32 0.98 -19.81 5.05
C LYS A 32 1.31 -18.41 4.51
N ILE A 33 1.37 -18.23 3.19
CA ILE A 33 1.69 -16.93 2.61
C ILE A 33 0.46 -16.36 1.91
N ALA A 34 0.12 -15.13 2.28
CA ALA A 34 -0.91 -14.35 1.61
C ALA A 34 -0.25 -13.29 0.71
N TYR A 35 -0.49 -13.37 -0.58
CA TYR A 35 -0.01 -12.40 -1.56
C TYR A 35 -1.13 -11.42 -1.84
N ILE A 36 -0.87 -10.14 -1.62
CA ILE A 36 -1.84 -9.08 -1.89
C ILE A 36 -1.52 -8.47 -3.24
N ALA A 37 -2.49 -8.49 -4.16
CA ALA A 37 -2.33 -7.86 -5.48
C ALA A 37 -2.03 -6.38 -5.32
N ILE A 38 -1.40 -5.79 -6.34
CA ILE A 38 -1.01 -4.38 -6.29
C ILE A 38 -2.21 -3.50 -5.90
N GLN A 39 -1.96 -2.60 -4.95
CA GLN A 39 -2.92 -1.60 -4.52
C GLN A 39 -2.47 -0.22 -4.98
N PHE A 40 -3.42 0.57 -5.43
CA PHE A 40 -3.20 1.93 -5.91
C PHE A 40 -3.88 2.93 -4.96
N PRO A 41 -3.60 4.23 -5.09
CA PRO A 41 -4.24 5.23 -4.23
C PRO A 41 -5.69 5.50 -4.67
N ILE A 42 -6.55 4.56 -4.31
CA ILE A 42 -7.99 4.59 -4.63
C ILE A 42 -8.74 4.63 -3.31
N ILE A 43 -9.74 5.52 -3.21
CA ILE A 43 -10.65 5.56 -2.08
C ILE A 43 -12.08 5.70 -2.58
N ASN A 44 -12.95 4.75 -2.20
CA ASN A 44 -14.38 4.76 -2.58
C ASN A 44 -14.56 4.95 -4.10
N GLU A 45 -13.81 4.16 -4.89
CA GLU A 45 -13.81 4.17 -6.36
C GLU A 45 -13.23 5.44 -7.00
N LYS A 46 -12.73 6.38 -6.20
CA LYS A 46 -12.07 7.58 -6.70
C LYS A 46 -10.57 7.34 -6.82
N TYR A 47 -10.00 7.70 -7.97
CA TYR A 47 -8.58 7.61 -8.26
C TYR A 47 -7.92 8.91 -7.83
N LEU A 48 -7.06 8.83 -6.82
CA LEU A 48 -6.37 9.99 -6.29
C LEU A 48 -4.90 10.01 -6.71
N TYR A 49 -4.27 11.18 -6.62
CA TYR A 49 -2.84 11.36 -6.85
C TYR A 49 -2.40 10.86 -8.22
N GLN A 50 -3.14 11.22 -9.26
CA GLN A 50 -2.80 10.90 -10.64
C GLN A 50 -1.81 11.92 -11.18
N GLY A 51 -0.71 11.42 -11.74
CA GLY A 51 0.36 12.26 -12.26
C GLY A 51 1.72 11.66 -11.97
N ARG A 52 2.77 12.42 -12.26
CA ARG A 52 4.16 12.01 -12.03
C ARG A 52 4.73 12.73 -10.82
N LEU A 53 5.45 11.98 -10.00
CA LEU A 53 6.16 12.56 -8.86
C LEU A 53 7.20 13.56 -9.36
N GLY A 54 7.26 14.72 -8.70
CA GLY A 54 8.12 15.80 -9.14
C GLY A 54 7.53 16.70 -10.21
N ASN A 55 6.43 16.29 -10.82
CA ASN A 55 5.67 17.11 -11.78
C ASN A 55 4.34 17.53 -11.13
N GLU A 56 3.24 16.82 -11.46
CA GLU A 56 1.92 17.12 -10.89
C GLU A 56 1.82 16.77 -9.41
N ILE A 57 2.60 15.78 -8.95
CA ILE A 57 2.52 15.24 -7.59
C ILE A 57 3.82 15.57 -6.84
N SER A 58 3.69 16.28 -5.72
CA SER A 58 4.84 16.57 -4.87
C SER A 58 5.29 15.34 -4.08
N THR A 59 6.49 15.39 -3.52
CA THR A 59 7.00 14.33 -2.63
C THR A 59 6.06 14.13 -1.43
N ALA A 60 5.55 15.21 -0.83
CA ALA A 60 4.62 15.12 0.29
C ALA A 60 3.29 14.47 -0.12
N GLU A 61 2.77 14.81 -1.29
CA GLU A 61 1.57 14.17 -1.84
C GLU A 61 1.83 12.71 -2.17
N GLY A 62 3.02 12.38 -2.68
CA GLY A 62 3.44 11.02 -2.94
C GLY A 62 3.47 10.16 -1.67
N TYR A 63 3.94 10.72 -0.56
CA TYR A 63 3.90 10.06 0.75
C TYR A 63 2.45 9.70 1.11
N LYS A 64 1.53 10.65 0.96
CA LYS A 64 0.11 10.43 1.23
C LYS A 64 -0.51 9.40 0.28
N ALA A 65 -0.12 9.41 -0.99
CA ALA A 65 -0.57 8.43 -1.96
C ALA A 65 -0.13 7.01 -1.57
N MET A 66 1.12 6.87 -1.13
CA MET A 66 1.65 5.57 -0.70
C MET A 66 1.00 5.12 0.62
N GLU A 67 0.73 6.04 1.53
CA GLU A 67 -0.03 5.75 2.74
C GLU A 67 -1.42 5.20 2.39
N LEU A 68 -2.09 5.77 1.39
CA LEU A 68 -3.38 5.28 0.93
C LEU A 68 -3.27 3.89 0.30
N CYS A 69 -2.20 3.61 -0.45
CA CYS A 69 -1.95 2.26 -0.95
C CYS A 69 -1.84 1.25 0.20
N ALA A 70 -1.11 1.61 1.26
CA ALA A 70 -0.97 0.76 2.44
C ALA A 70 -2.31 0.57 3.17
N LEU A 71 -3.13 1.61 3.28
CA LEU A 71 -4.48 1.48 3.83
C LEU A 71 -5.33 0.51 3.01
N ASN A 72 -5.20 0.54 1.69
CA ASN A 72 -5.90 -0.41 0.82
C ASN A 72 -5.39 -1.85 1.04
N VAL A 73 -4.08 -2.04 1.26
CA VAL A 73 -3.53 -3.35 1.64
C VAL A 73 -4.17 -3.82 2.95
N LEU A 74 -4.20 -2.97 3.96
CA LEU A 74 -4.80 -3.31 5.26
C LEU A 74 -6.29 -3.64 5.13
N ALA A 75 -7.01 -2.93 4.28
CA ALA A 75 -8.43 -3.22 4.01
C ALA A 75 -8.61 -4.61 3.38
N GLN A 76 -7.76 -4.99 2.43
CA GLN A 76 -7.80 -6.33 1.82
C GLN A 76 -7.49 -7.41 2.86
N VAL A 77 -6.47 -7.20 3.67
CA VAL A 77 -6.08 -8.15 4.73
C VAL A 77 -7.22 -8.31 5.74
N ASP A 78 -7.81 -7.21 6.19
CA ASP A 78 -8.92 -7.24 7.14
C ASP A 78 -10.12 -8.02 6.58
N ALA A 79 -10.47 -7.79 5.32
CA ALA A 79 -11.65 -8.40 4.70
C ALA A 79 -11.45 -9.87 4.32
N LYS A 80 -10.25 -10.25 3.87
CA LYS A 80 -10.01 -11.56 3.24
C LYS A 80 -9.21 -12.52 4.11
N VAL A 81 -8.44 -12.03 5.06
CA VAL A 81 -7.55 -12.85 5.90
C VAL A 81 -7.93 -12.74 7.37
N GLY A 82 -8.17 -11.53 7.85
CA GLY A 82 -8.35 -11.23 9.27
C GLY A 82 -7.03 -10.84 9.92
N PHE A 83 -7.04 -9.75 10.68
CA PHE A 83 -5.81 -9.22 11.30
C PHE A 83 -5.19 -10.17 12.31
N ASP A 84 -6.02 -10.93 13.04
CA ASP A 84 -5.52 -11.86 14.04
C ASP A 84 -4.83 -13.09 13.42
N ASN A 85 -4.99 -13.28 12.12
CA ASN A 85 -4.43 -14.42 11.41
C ASN A 85 -3.07 -14.17 10.80
N ILE A 86 -2.58 -12.93 10.80
CA ILE A 86 -1.26 -12.62 10.25
C ILE A 86 -0.17 -12.76 11.31
N GLU A 87 0.89 -13.46 10.97
CA GLU A 87 2.10 -13.52 11.78
C GLU A 87 2.95 -12.27 11.54
N GLY A 88 3.01 -11.80 10.31
CA GLY A 88 3.71 -10.57 9.99
C GLY A 88 3.74 -10.23 8.51
N LEU A 89 4.08 -8.98 8.24
CA LEU A 89 4.37 -8.48 6.91
C LEU A 89 5.78 -8.90 6.51
N ASN A 90 5.92 -9.54 5.35
CA ASN A 90 7.22 -10.03 4.90
C ASN A 90 8.03 -8.99 4.14
N HIS A 91 7.43 -8.46 3.09
CA HIS A 91 8.12 -7.64 2.11
C HIS A 91 7.12 -6.76 1.37
N ILE A 92 7.57 -5.57 0.95
CA ILE A 92 6.80 -4.72 0.06
C ILE A 92 7.62 -4.41 -1.18
N ASP A 93 6.95 -4.41 -2.33
CA ASP A 93 7.48 -3.86 -3.57
C ASP A 93 6.70 -2.59 -3.88
N ALA A 94 7.40 -1.48 -3.95
CA ALA A 94 6.81 -0.18 -4.22
C ALA A 94 7.18 0.27 -5.63
N TYR A 95 6.19 0.76 -6.36
CA TYR A 95 6.33 1.20 -7.75
C TYR A 95 5.95 2.66 -7.85
N PHE A 96 6.70 3.40 -8.64
CA PHE A 96 6.41 4.82 -8.85
C PHE A 96 6.68 5.24 -10.29
N GLN A 97 6.04 6.30 -10.72
CA GLN A 97 6.36 7.01 -11.96
C GLN A 97 6.72 8.46 -11.60
N SER A 98 7.76 9.00 -12.22
CA SER A 98 8.24 10.33 -11.87
C SER A 98 8.64 11.13 -13.11
N GLY A 99 8.82 12.43 -12.90
CA GLY A 99 9.53 13.29 -13.86
C GLY A 99 11.03 12.98 -13.84
N ASN A 100 11.75 13.54 -14.82
CA ASN A 100 13.15 13.18 -15.09
C ASN A 100 14.13 13.55 -13.98
N ASN A 101 13.87 14.61 -13.23
CA ASN A 101 14.81 15.14 -12.24
C ASN A 101 14.40 14.88 -10.79
N TRP A 102 13.37 14.07 -10.58
CA TRP A 102 12.91 13.75 -9.24
C TRP A 102 13.57 12.45 -8.76
N ASP A 103 14.07 12.46 -7.51
CA ASP A 103 14.81 11.32 -6.94
C ASP A 103 14.59 11.20 -5.43
N ASP A 104 13.33 11.25 -4.99
CA ASP A 104 12.97 11.17 -3.57
C ASP A 104 12.10 9.93 -3.24
N SER A 105 12.31 8.83 -3.98
CA SER A 105 11.46 7.65 -3.82
C SER A 105 11.47 7.05 -2.41
N PRO A 106 12.61 6.98 -1.68
CA PRO A 106 12.56 6.47 -0.31
C PRO A 106 11.63 7.27 0.61
N ALA A 107 11.62 8.61 0.47
CA ALA A 107 10.74 9.47 1.27
C ALA A 107 9.27 9.20 0.97
N VAL A 108 8.91 8.97 -0.29
CA VAL A 108 7.54 8.64 -0.70
C VAL A 108 7.14 7.27 -0.16
N VAL A 109 8.00 6.26 -0.31
CA VAL A 109 7.67 4.88 0.11
C VAL A 109 7.57 4.76 1.62
N ASN A 110 8.19 5.66 2.38
CA ASN A 110 7.99 5.73 3.82
C ASN A 110 6.52 5.93 4.20
N GLY A 111 5.69 6.47 3.32
CA GLY A 111 4.25 6.55 3.56
C GLY A 111 3.61 5.20 3.85
N ALA A 112 4.06 4.15 3.18
CA ALA A 112 3.61 2.78 3.44
C ALA A 112 4.35 2.18 4.64
N SER A 113 5.68 2.25 4.65
CA SER A 113 6.48 1.63 5.70
C SER A 113 6.13 2.17 7.08
N ASP A 114 5.97 3.48 7.20
CA ASP A 114 5.61 4.12 8.47
C ASP A 114 4.24 3.62 8.95
N LEU A 115 3.26 3.56 8.06
CA LEU A 115 1.93 3.10 8.43
C LEU A 115 1.96 1.64 8.91
N PHE A 116 2.62 0.76 8.18
CA PHE A 116 2.69 -0.66 8.56
C PHE A 116 3.36 -0.84 9.93
N VAL A 117 4.44 -0.14 10.18
CA VAL A 117 5.13 -0.22 11.47
C VAL A 117 4.26 0.37 12.60
N ASP A 118 3.63 1.51 12.37
CA ASP A 118 2.79 2.16 13.37
C ASP A 118 1.56 1.31 13.74
N ILE A 119 0.95 0.64 12.75
CA ILE A 119 -0.28 -0.14 12.97
C ILE A 119 0.03 -1.56 13.43
N LEU A 120 1.00 -2.22 12.82
CA LEU A 120 1.29 -3.63 13.06
C LEU A 120 2.39 -3.86 14.09
N GLU A 121 3.13 -2.82 14.45
CA GLU A 121 4.23 -2.86 15.40
C GLU A 121 5.30 -3.86 14.93
N GLU A 122 5.72 -4.81 15.75
CA GLU A 122 6.74 -5.80 15.35
C GLU A 122 6.33 -6.61 14.12
N LYS A 123 5.04 -6.92 13.98
CA LYS A 123 4.53 -7.63 12.81
C LYS A 123 4.58 -6.79 11.54
N GLY A 124 4.80 -5.49 11.65
CA GLY A 124 4.94 -4.58 10.53
C GLY A 124 6.36 -4.41 10.02
N GLN A 125 7.36 -4.98 10.70
CA GLN A 125 8.74 -4.93 10.24
C GLN A 125 8.85 -5.74 8.95
N HIS A 126 9.50 -5.16 7.94
CA HIS A 126 9.51 -5.74 6.59
C HIS A 126 10.77 -5.31 5.84
N SER A 127 11.11 -6.05 4.81
CA SER A 127 12.05 -5.59 3.80
C SER A 127 11.29 -4.92 2.67
N ARG A 128 11.97 -4.12 1.87
CA ARG A 128 11.32 -3.43 0.75
C ARG A 128 12.24 -3.27 -0.45
N ALA A 129 11.61 -3.20 -1.63
CA ALA A 129 12.26 -2.82 -2.88
C ALA A 129 11.46 -1.71 -3.52
N ILE A 130 12.14 -0.80 -4.22
CA ILE A 130 11.52 0.35 -4.86
C ILE A 130 11.89 0.32 -6.35
N PHE A 131 10.88 0.42 -7.21
CA PHE A 131 11.03 0.37 -8.66
C PHE A 131 10.44 1.59 -9.32
N GLY A 132 11.25 2.34 -10.05
CA GLY A 132 10.76 3.37 -10.96
C GLY A 132 10.34 2.72 -12.27
N VAL A 133 9.13 3.04 -12.74
CA VAL A 133 8.61 2.54 -14.00
C VAL A 133 8.21 3.70 -14.91
N GLU A 134 8.15 3.45 -16.21
CA GLU A 134 7.80 4.50 -17.17
C GLU A 134 6.37 4.98 -16.96
N LYS A 135 5.42 4.06 -16.76
CA LYS A 135 4.02 4.38 -16.53
C LYS A 135 3.38 3.37 -15.60
N LEU A 136 2.52 3.86 -14.72
CA LEU A 136 1.59 3.05 -13.97
C LEU A 136 0.19 3.14 -14.59
N PRO A 137 -0.66 2.14 -14.39
CA PRO A 137 -2.04 2.19 -14.88
C PRO A 137 -2.77 3.43 -14.37
N ARG A 138 -3.68 3.96 -15.18
CA ARG A 138 -4.55 5.08 -14.81
C ARG A 138 -3.78 6.32 -14.34
N ASN A 139 -2.54 6.45 -14.75
CA ASN A 139 -1.69 7.58 -14.37
C ASN A 139 -1.47 7.71 -12.85
N PHE A 140 -1.60 6.62 -12.09
CA PHE A 140 -1.29 6.63 -10.66
C PHE A 140 0.19 6.94 -10.45
N CYS A 141 0.51 7.76 -9.46
CA CYS A 141 1.91 8.09 -9.18
C CYS A 141 2.65 6.93 -8.49
N VAL A 142 1.95 6.07 -7.76
CA VAL A 142 2.53 4.96 -7.02
C VAL A 142 1.63 3.73 -7.03
N GLY A 143 2.22 2.58 -6.71
CA GLY A 143 1.52 1.34 -6.47
C GLY A 143 2.31 0.48 -5.49
N LEU A 144 1.67 -0.50 -4.87
CA LEU A 144 2.26 -1.28 -3.78
C LEU A 144 1.81 -2.72 -3.82
N THR A 145 2.75 -3.67 -3.84
CA THR A 145 2.47 -5.09 -3.62
C THR A 145 3.07 -5.54 -2.29
N THR A 146 2.42 -6.49 -1.64
CA THR A 146 2.83 -6.96 -0.32
C THR A 146 2.60 -8.46 -0.20
N SER A 147 3.31 -9.08 0.75
CA SER A 147 3.02 -10.44 1.16
C SER A 147 3.11 -10.56 2.68
N PHE A 148 2.28 -11.42 3.23
CA PHE A 148 2.19 -11.65 4.67
C PHE A 148 2.35 -13.14 4.97
N THR A 149 2.97 -13.46 6.10
CA THR A 149 2.96 -14.82 6.63
C THR A 149 1.80 -14.95 7.60
N LEU A 150 1.09 -16.06 7.51
CA LEU A 150 -0.06 -16.40 8.36
C LEU A 150 0.35 -17.42 9.43
N TYR A 151 -0.37 -17.45 10.53
CA TYR A 151 -0.17 -18.47 11.57
C TYR A 151 -0.50 -19.89 11.10
#